data_e11b6792a0198d0fe5b0012ffec62394
#
_entry.id   e11b6792a0198d0fe5b0012ffec62394
#
_cell.length_a   1.000
_cell.length_b   1.000
_cell.length_c   1.000
_cell.angle_alpha   90.00
_cell.angle_beta   90.00
_cell.angle_gamma   90.00
#
_symmetry.space_group_name_H-M   'P 1'
#
loop_
_entity.id
_entity.type
_entity.pdbx_description
1 polymer ?
#
loop_
_entity_poly.entity_id
_entity_poly.type
_entity_poly.pdbx_seq_one_letter_code
_entity_poly.pdbx_strand_id
1 'polypeptide(L)'
;MCGIFGFYLSRKLIDSDIKYGEKALKELNHRGPDDSGFWFDKEKGIFLGHNRLSIIDTSKKNSQPMKYNDTIISYNGEIYNYLDIKRKFKNDFANFETNGDTEVLLKLWNLKGINSFDELDGMFAFAVFQKHSLFLSVDFFGEKPLFYSISKDGIYFSSEANPLINLLNLKLINDLKNNLEFSVFGYINSPNTGYENLYKVEPSTYIKASIKNSKICISKEKYWKPNERIFEKGKIRPFSSKDIKSIKEILIDSISTRMISDVPLGLFLSSGIDSSLIACLIKKELNRNIEAFTVKFDKNLVHDESEI
;
A
#
# COMPACT_ATOMS: atom_id res chain seq x y z
N MET A 1 -6.38 -8.47 0.45
CA MET A 1 -5.75 -7.15 0.19
C MET A 1 -6.60 -6.41 -0.81
N CYS A 2 -6.86 -5.11 -0.59
CA CYS A 2 -7.64 -4.31 -1.53
C CYS A 2 -6.94 -4.14 -2.89
N GLY A 3 -7.70 -3.81 -3.92
CA GLY A 3 -7.20 -3.43 -5.24
C GLY A 3 -7.58 -1.99 -5.55
N ILE A 4 -6.61 -1.17 -5.95
CA ILE A 4 -6.87 0.18 -6.44
C ILE A 4 -6.46 0.29 -7.90
N PHE A 5 -7.23 1.05 -8.66
CA PHE A 5 -6.97 1.37 -10.06
C PHE A 5 -7.46 2.78 -10.37
N GLY A 6 -6.77 3.48 -11.25
CA GLY A 6 -7.23 4.77 -11.72
C GLY A 6 -6.32 5.40 -12.75
N PHE A 7 -6.73 6.57 -13.19
CA PHE A 7 -5.97 7.40 -14.13
C PHE A 7 -6.33 8.87 -13.99
N TYR A 8 -5.40 9.74 -14.40
CA TYR A 8 -5.57 11.18 -14.48
C TYR A 8 -5.07 11.67 -15.84
N LEU A 9 -6.02 12.09 -16.68
CA LEU A 9 -5.79 12.44 -18.09
C LEU A 9 -5.81 13.95 -18.30
N SER A 10 -4.98 14.43 -19.21
CA SER A 10 -4.89 15.84 -19.61
C SER A 10 -6.04 16.30 -20.50
N ARG A 11 -7.03 15.46 -20.73
CA ARG A 11 -8.26 15.69 -21.46
C ARG A 11 -9.48 15.27 -20.63
N LYS A 12 -10.66 15.70 -21.06
CA LYS A 12 -11.93 15.21 -20.51
C LYS A 12 -12.08 13.70 -20.75
N LEU A 13 -12.74 13.04 -19.80
CA LEU A 13 -13.08 11.62 -19.98
C LEU A 13 -14.24 11.46 -20.96
N ILE A 14 -14.11 10.43 -21.77
CA ILE A 14 -15.18 9.90 -22.61
C ILE A 14 -15.74 8.60 -22.03
N ASP A 15 -16.88 8.14 -22.49
CA ASP A 15 -17.55 6.95 -21.91
C ASP A 15 -16.71 5.67 -22.03
N SER A 16 -15.87 5.56 -23.06
CA SER A 16 -14.93 4.44 -23.18
C SER A 16 -13.88 4.42 -22.07
N ASP A 17 -13.41 5.58 -21.59
CA ASP A 17 -12.45 5.64 -20.48
C ASP A 17 -13.07 5.06 -19.20
N ILE A 18 -14.32 5.40 -18.91
CA ILE A 18 -15.03 4.88 -17.74
C ILE A 18 -15.20 3.36 -17.85
N LYS A 19 -15.63 2.86 -19.02
CA LYS A 19 -15.72 1.40 -19.27
C LYS A 19 -14.40 0.68 -19.12
N TYR A 20 -13.29 1.31 -19.51
CA TYR A 20 -11.95 0.76 -19.29
C TYR A 20 -11.60 0.71 -17.79
N GLY A 21 -11.93 1.76 -17.04
CA GLY A 21 -11.77 1.76 -15.59
C GLY A 21 -12.53 0.63 -14.91
N GLU A 22 -13.80 0.43 -15.26
CA GLU A 22 -14.65 -0.65 -14.76
C GLU A 22 -14.07 -2.04 -15.12
N LYS A 23 -13.57 -2.21 -16.36
CA LYS A 23 -12.94 -3.46 -16.78
C LYS A 23 -11.68 -3.77 -15.99
N ALA A 24 -10.82 -2.77 -15.78
CA ALA A 24 -9.59 -2.92 -14.99
C ALA A 24 -9.89 -3.29 -13.52
N LEU A 25 -10.96 -2.73 -12.92
CA LEU A 25 -11.40 -3.12 -11.59
C LEU A 25 -11.85 -4.59 -11.53
N LYS A 26 -12.52 -5.10 -12.55
CA LYS A 26 -12.89 -6.52 -12.62
C LYS A 26 -11.66 -7.44 -12.61
N GLU A 27 -10.56 -7.03 -13.24
CA GLU A 27 -9.30 -7.77 -13.22
C GLU A 27 -8.67 -7.81 -11.81
N LEU A 28 -8.99 -6.85 -10.94
CA LEU A 28 -8.52 -6.76 -9.54
C LEU A 28 -9.48 -7.38 -8.52
N ASN A 29 -10.60 -8.00 -8.94
CA ASN A 29 -11.62 -8.49 -8.03
C ASN A 29 -11.12 -9.56 -7.04
N HIS A 30 -10.13 -10.35 -7.43
CA HIS A 30 -9.50 -11.35 -6.56
C HIS A 30 -8.80 -10.73 -5.34
N ARG A 31 -8.43 -9.43 -5.41
CA ARG A 31 -7.80 -8.72 -4.29
C ARG A 31 -8.80 -8.24 -3.25
N GLY A 32 -9.99 -7.91 -3.67
CA GLY A 32 -11.02 -7.35 -2.79
C GLY A 32 -12.41 -7.73 -3.26
N PRO A 33 -12.89 -8.93 -2.89
CA PRO A 33 -14.17 -9.45 -3.37
C PRO A 33 -15.39 -8.92 -2.62
N ASP A 34 -15.22 -8.21 -1.49
CA ASP A 34 -16.32 -7.88 -0.58
C ASP A 34 -17.12 -6.66 -1.03
N ASP A 35 -16.48 -5.71 -1.70
CA ASP A 35 -17.12 -4.50 -2.23
C ASP A 35 -16.30 -3.93 -3.40
N SER A 36 -16.99 -3.23 -4.31
CA SER A 36 -16.34 -2.58 -5.46
C SER A 36 -17.01 -1.24 -5.74
N GLY A 37 -16.21 -0.20 -5.91
CA GLY A 37 -16.69 1.14 -6.19
C GLY A 37 -15.74 1.93 -7.07
N PHE A 38 -16.27 2.96 -7.72
CA PHE A 38 -15.46 3.94 -8.44
C PHE A 38 -16.07 5.33 -8.34
N TRP A 39 -15.22 6.31 -8.52
CA TRP A 39 -15.58 7.73 -8.65
C TRP A 39 -14.82 8.34 -9.82
N PHE A 40 -15.47 9.25 -10.54
CA PHE A 40 -14.84 9.98 -11.64
C PHE A 40 -15.36 11.41 -11.75
N ASP A 41 -14.55 12.26 -12.38
CA ASP A 41 -14.94 13.60 -12.82
C ASP A 41 -14.50 13.75 -14.28
N LYS A 42 -15.51 13.78 -15.17
CA LYS A 42 -15.27 13.85 -16.63
C LYS A 42 -14.51 15.10 -17.01
N GLU A 43 -14.88 16.24 -16.44
CA GLU A 43 -14.30 17.54 -16.78
C GLU A 43 -12.83 17.63 -16.33
N LYS A 44 -12.52 17.04 -15.17
CA LYS A 44 -11.16 17.01 -14.63
C LYS A 44 -10.29 15.88 -15.17
N GLY A 45 -10.84 14.94 -15.94
CA GLY A 45 -10.08 13.85 -16.53
C GLY A 45 -9.62 12.77 -15.53
N ILE A 46 -10.31 12.61 -14.39
CA ILE A 46 -9.90 11.70 -13.30
C ILE A 46 -10.88 10.54 -13.12
N PHE A 47 -10.34 9.35 -12.91
CA PHE A 47 -11.04 8.15 -12.48
C PHE A 47 -10.28 7.50 -11.33
N LEU A 48 -10.98 7.17 -10.24
CA LEU A 48 -10.47 6.41 -9.10
C LEU A 48 -11.39 5.22 -8.87
N GLY A 49 -10.83 4.04 -8.70
CA GLY A 49 -11.56 2.82 -8.45
C GLY A 49 -10.95 2.01 -7.32
N HIS A 50 -11.78 1.19 -6.67
CA HIS A 50 -11.41 0.39 -5.52
C HIS A 50 -12.17 -0.94 -5.48
N ASN A 51 -11.45 -2.02 -5.19
CA ASN A 51 -12.01 -3.31 -4.79
C ASN A 51 -11.60 -3.59 -3.33
N ARG A 52 -12.57 -3.83 -2.48
CA ARG A 52 -12.38 -3.90 -1.03
C ARG A 52 -12.28 -5.32 -0.53
N LEU A 53 -11.27 -5.58 0.31
CA LEU A 53 -11.27 -6.64 1.30
C LEU A 53 -11.49 -5.99 2.68
N SER A 54 -12.62 -6.30 3.30
CA SER A 54 -13.09 -5.61 4.51
C SER A 54 -12.41 -6.20 5.75
N ILE A 55 -11.45 -5.47 6.35
CA ILE A 55 -10.69 -5.90 7.54
C ILE A 55 -11.01 -5.00 8.73
N ILE A 56 -10.94 -3.68 8.56
CA ILE A 56 -11.30 -2.68 9.58
C ILE A 56 -12.57 -1.98 9.14
N ASP A 57 -13.54 -1.87 10.04
CA ASP A 57 -14.90 -1.36 9.80
C ASP A 57 -15.56 -2.02 8.58
N THR A 58 -16.09 -3.21 8.76
CA THR A 58 -16.70 -4.00 7.69
C THR A 58 -18.02 -3.41 7.14
N SER A 59 -18.47 -2.26 7.66
CA SER A 59 -19.69 -1.60 7.20
C SER A 59 -19.53 -1.01 5.79
N LYS A 60 -20.66 -0.84 5.09
CA LYS A 60 -20.71 -0.16 3.79
C LYS A 60 -20.35 1.32 3.84
N LYS A 61 -20.39 1.94 5.03
CA LYS A 61 -19.98 3.35 5.18
C LYS A 61 -18.50 3.56 4.90
N ASN A 62 -17.68 2.52 5.10
CA ASN A 62 -16.25 2.53 4.81
C ASN A 62 -15.91 2.11 3.37
N SER A 63 -16.89 2.14 2.44
CA SER A 63 -16.67 1.88 1.02
C SER A 63 -15.82 2.97 0.38
N GLN A 64 -15.08 2.59 -0.65
CA GLN A 64 -14.15 3.47 -1.35
C GLN A 64 -14.44 3.46 -2.87
N PRO A 65 -14.05 4.50 -3.61
CA PRO A 65 -13.32 5.72 -3.19
C PRO A 65 -14.12 6.57 -2.21
N MET A 66 -13.44 7.05 -1.16
CA MET A 66 -14.06 7.87 -0.11
C MET A 66 -13.80 9.36 -0.38
N LYS A 67 -14.79 10.20 -0.10
CA LYS A 67 -14.71 11.64 -0.34
C LYS A 67 -14.91 12.43 0.95
N TYR A 68 -14.07 13.44 1.15
CA TYR A 68 -14.21 14.45 2.18
C TYR A 68 -13.79 15.82 1.63
N ASN A 69 -14.70 16.79 1.65
CA ASN A 69 -14.55 18.09 0.99
C ASN A 69 -14.20 17.93 -0.51
N ASP A 70 -13.07 18.49 -0.94
CA ASP A 70 -12.53 18.41 -2.30
C ASP A 70 -11.50 17.26 -2.49
N THR A 71 -11.34 16.43 -1.48
CA THR A 71 -10.38 15.32 -1.44
C THR A 71 -11.08 13.98 -1.65
N ILE A 72 -10.56 13.16 -2.54
CA ILE A 72 -11.04 11.82 -2.81
C ILE A 72 -9.86 10.86 -2.67
N ILE A 73 -10.07 9.74 -1.97
CA ILE A 73 -9.04 8.71 -1.75
C ILE A 73 -9.49 7.34 -2.23
N SER A 74 -8.56 6.60 -2.83
CA SER A 74 -8.61 5.17 -3.02
C SER A 74 -7.37 4.56 -2.37
N TYR A 75 -7.55 3.64 -1.42
CA TYR A 75 -6.54 3.22 -0.47
C TYR A 75 -6.55 1.70 -0.27
N ASN A 76 -5.38 1.09 -0.35
CA ASN A 76 -5.11 -0.30 -0.04
C ASN A 76 -4.07 -0.37 1.08
N GLY A 77 -4.49 -0.72 2.29
CA GLY A 77 -3.57 -0.77 3.42
C GLY A 77 -4.26 -0.84 4.76
N GLU A 78 -3.47 -0.62 5.81
CA GLU A 78 -3.89 -0.47 7.19
C GLU A 78 -3.00 0.58 7.87
N ILE A 79 -3.61 1.62 8.45
CA ILE A 79 -2.92 2.61 9.29
C ILE A 79 -3.07 2.15 10.73
N TYR A 80 -2.04 1.52 11.27
CA TYR A 80 -2.08 0.87 12.59
C TYR A 80 -2.35 1.85 13.72
N ASN A 81 -1.83 3.06 13.63
CA ASN A 81 -2.00 4.10 14.65
C ASN A 81 -3.19 5.04 14.41
N TYR A 82 -4.18 4.64 13.59
CA TYR A 82 -5.32 5.50 13.23
C TYR A 82 -6.12 6.01 14.45
N LEU A 83 -6.23 5.20 15.51
CA LEU A 83 -6.90 5.62 16.74
C LEU A 83 -6.13 6.72 17.49
N ASP A 84 -4.80 6.68 17.45
CA ASP A 84 -3.95 7.72 18.06
C ASP A 84 -4.04 9.02 17.26
N ILE A 85 -4.02 8.92 15.92
CA ILE A 85 -4.25 10.06 15.04
C ILE A 85 -5.62 10.67 15.32
N LYS A 86 -6.66 9.85 15.41
CA LYS A 86 -8.03 10.29 15.75
C LYS A 86 -8.10 11.04 17.06
N ARG A 87 -7.37 10.59 18.09
CA ARG A 87 -7.27 11.25 19.40
C ARG A 87 -6.47 12.55 19.33
N LYS A 88 -5.31 12.53 18.67
CA LYS A 88 -4.40 13.68 18.55
C LYS A 88 -5.05 14.86 17.84
N PHE A 89 -5.81 14.61 16.79
CA PHE A 89 -6.46 15.64 15.96
C PHE A 89 -7.96 15.77 16.23
N LYS A 90 -8.43 15.38 17.41
CA LYS A 90 -9.85 15.38 17.76
C LYS A 90 -10.54 16.72 17.53
N ASN A 91 -9.84 17.82 17.79
CA ASN A 91 -10.39 19.19 17.65
C ASN A 91 -10.36 19.70 16.21
N ASP A 92 -9.50 19.13 15.35
CA ASP A 92 -9.33 19.51 13.95
C ASP A 92 -10.25 18.74 13.02
N PHE A 93 -10.66 17.55 13.44
CA PHE A 93 -11.53 16.69 12.66
C PHE A 93 -13.00 16.94 12.99
N ALA A 94 -13.82 17.12 11.97
CA ALA A 94 -15.26 16.99 12.12
C ALA A 94 -15.64 15.57 12.57
N ASN A 95 -16.90 15.36 12.96
CA ASN A 95 -17.40 14.04 13.38
C ASN A 95 -17.07 12.96 12.36
N PHE A 96 -16.64 11.79 12.84
CA PHE A 96 -16.41 10.62 12.03
C PHE A 96 -17.72 9.89 11.73
N GLU A 97 -17.88 9.44 10.50
CA GLU A 97 -19.01 8.64 10.05
C GLU A 97 -18.71 7.15 10.09
N THR A 98 -17.41 6.80 10.12
CA THR A 98 -16.90 5.43 10.13
C THR A 98 -16.00 5.17 11.33
N ASN A 99 -15.74 3.89 11.58
CA ASN A 99 -14.72 3.47 12.54
C ASN A 99 -13.40 3.06 11.87
N GLY A 100 -13.32 3.19 10.54
CA GLY A 100 -12.19 2.76 9.74
C GLY A 100 -11.03 3.75 9.75
N ASP A 101 -9.88 3.24 9.39
CA ASP A 101 -8.64 3.99 9.19
C ASP A 101 -8.65 4.84 7.91
N THR A 102 -9.44 4.45 6.91
CA THR A 102 -9.58 5.18 5.62
C THR A 102 -10.07 6.61 5.84
N GLU A 103 -11.11 6.81 6.66
CA GLU A 103 -11.62 8.14 6.95
C GLU A 103 -10.61 8.98 7.73
N VAL A 104 -9.89 8.36 8.65
CA VAL A 104 -8.82 9.03 9.41
C VAL A 104 -7.71 9.50 8.48
N LEU A 105 -7.23 8.64 7.58
CA LEU A 105 -6.23 9.00 6.58
C LEU A 105 -6.72 10.13 5.66
N LEU A 106 -7.96 10.05 5.18
CA LEU A 106 -8.56 11.05 4.30
C LEU A 106 -8.64 12.43 4.98
N LYS A 107 -9.11 12.48 6.22
CA LYS A 107 -9.21 13.73 7.00
C LYS A 107 -7.84 14.29 7.35
N LEU A 108 -6.88 13.42 7.72
CA LEU A 108 -5.51 13.83 7.97
C LEU A 108 -4.86 14.41 6.72
N TRP A 109 -5.05 13.77 5.56
CA TRP A 109 -4.57 14.29 4.28
C TRP A 109 -5.20 15.64 3.93
N ASN A 110 -6.51 15.78 4.12
CA ASN A 110 -7.19 17.05 3.88
C ASN A 110 -6.65 18.19 4.75
N LEU A 111 -6.22 17.89 5.97
CA LEU A 111 -5.66 18.83 6.94
C LEU A 111 -4.20 19.17 6.66
N LYS A 112 -3.35 18.17 6.44
CA LYS A 112 -1.87 18.28 6.43
C LYS A 112 -1.24 18.06 5.04
N GLY A 113 -1.98 17.51 4.09
CA GLY A 113 -1.44 17.13 2.76
C GLY A 113 -0.27 16.16 2.89
N ILE A 114 0.85 16.45 2.22
CA ILE A 114 2.08 15.62 2.26
C ILE A 114 2.68 15.48 3.66
N ASN A 115 2.49 16.45 4.56
CA ASN A 115 2.97 16.36 5.95
C ASN A 115 2.20 15.32 6.78
N SER A 116 1.19 14.67 6.20
CA SER A 116 0.52 13.52 6.82
C SER A 116 1.46 12.33 7.02
N PHE A 117 2.48 12.17 6.17
CA PHE A 117 3.42 11.05 6.29
C PHE A 117 4.16 11.01 7.63
N ASP A 118 4.38 12.15 8.26
CA ASP A 118 5.04 12.25 9.57
C ASP A 118 4.20 11.65 10.72
N GLU A 119 2.92 11.43 10.48
CA GLU A 119 1.97 10.92 11.47
C GLU A 119 1.60 9.45 11.25
N LEU A 120 1.90 8.89 10.08
CA LEU A 120 1.43 7.57 9.69
C LEU A 120 2.36 6.45 10.19
N ASP A 121 1.78 5.45 10.83
CA ASP A 121 2.38 4.14 11.04
C ASP A 121 1.45 3.09 10.42
N GLY A 122 1.95 2.36 9.41
CA GLY A 122 1.11 1.40 8.69
C GLY A 122 1.74 0.92 7.39
N MET A 123 1.04 -0.01 6.77
CA MET A 123 1.33 -0.53 5.44
C MET A 123 0.30 0.01 4.45
N PHE A 124 0.71 0.70 3.41
CA PHE A 124 -0.24 1.36 2.52
C PHE A 124 0.22 1.59 1.10
N ALA A 125 -0.74 1.58 0.20
CA ALA A 125 -0.67 2.23 -1.10
C ALA A 125 -1.96 3.02 -1.31
N PHE A 126 -1.86 4.28 -1.73
CA PHE A 126 -3.04 5.08 -1.96
C PHE A 126 -2.91 6.01 -3.16
N ALA A 127 -4.06 6.39 -3.69
CA ALA A 127 -4.23 7.46 -4.64
C ALA A 127 -5.17 8.51 -4.02
N VAL A 128 -4.71 9.75 -3.94
CA VAL A 128 -5.50 10.89 -3.47
C VAL A 128 -5.61 11.92 -4.59
N PHE A 129 -6.84 12.33 -4.90
CA PHE A 129 -7.09 13.46 -5.78
C PHE A 129 -7.58 14.66 -4.98
N GLN A 130 -6.82 15.75 -5.06
CA GLN A 130 -7.13 17.00 -4.34
C GLN A 130 -6.60 18.20 -5.13
N LYS A 131 -7.41 19.28 -5.21
CA LYS A 131 -7.01 20.56 -5.83
C LYS A 131 -6.35 20.38 -7.21
N HIS A 132 -6.99 19.62 -8.10
CA HIS A 132 -6.50 19.31 -9.45
C HIS A 132 -5.11 18.64 -9.49
N SER A 133 -4.76 17.91 -8.45
CA SER A 133 -3.54 17.10 -8.39
C SER A 133 -3.87 15.69 -7.93
N LEU A 134 -3.24 14.71 -8.55
CA LEU A 134 -3.25 13.32 -8.14
C LEU A 134 -1.96 13.04 -7.38
N PHE A 135 -2.08 12.42 -6.21
CA PHE A 135 -0.96 11.91 -5.42
C PHE A 135 -1.05 10.40 -5.36
N LEU A 136 0.04 9.73 -5.69
CA LEU A 136 0.21 8.28 -5.55
C LEU A 136 1.32 8.04 -4.53
N SER A 137 1.12 7.17 -3.57
CA SER A 137 2.15 6.87 -2.58
C SER A 137 2.08 5.43 -2.09
N VAL A 138 3.22 4.93 -1.61
CA VAL A 138 3.37 3.67 -0.91
C VAL A 138 4.07 3.89 0.42
N ASP A 139 3.88 2.95 1.35
CA ASP A 139 4.44 2.97 2.69
C ASP A 139 5.98 2.97 2.74
N PHE A 140 6.53 3.06 3.96
CA PHE A 140 7.95 3.21 4.22
C PHE A 140 8.82 2.12 3.60
N PHE A 141 8.31 0.89 3.52
CA PHE A 141 9.02 -0.29 3.01
C PHE A 141 8.47 -0.81 1.68
N GLY A 142 7.37 -0.22 1.17
CA GLY A 142 6.70 -0.65 -0.06
C GLY A 142 5.98 -2.00 0.13
N GLU A 143 5.43 -2.24 1.31
CA GLU A 143 4.69 -3.47 1.65
C GLU A 143 3.44 -3.62 0.78
N LYS A 144 2.76 -2.51 0.47
CA LYS A 144 1.65 -2.50 -0.48
C LYS A 144 2.12 -2.05 -1.86
N PRO A 145 1.95 -2.89 -2.89
CA PRO A 145 2.41 -2.55 -4.24
C PRO A 145 1.53 -1.48 -4.89
N LEU A 146 2.16 -0.62 -5.67
CA LEU A 146 1.50 0.31 -6.57
C LEU A 146 2.35 0.47 -7.84
N PHE A 147 1.73 0.19 -8.99
CA PHE A 147 2.32 0.37 -10.30
C PHE A 147 1.75 1.61 -10.97
N TYR A 148 2.53 2.25 -11.82
CA TYR A 148 2.07 3.37 -12.61
C TYR A 148 2.70 3.36 -14.00
N SER A 149 1.97 3.96 -14.94
CA SER A 149 2.41 4.17 -16.31
C SER A 149 2.14 5.61 -16.72
N ILE A 150 3.08 6.20 -17.45
CA ILE A 150 2.96 7.55 -17.98
C ILE A 150 2.78 7.45 -19.48
N SER A 151 1.70 8.02 -19.99
CA SER A 151 1.41 8.15 -21.41
C SER A 151 1.40 9.62 -21.85
N LYS A 152 1.20 9.85 -23.15
CA LYS A 152 1.01 11.21 -23.68
C LYS A 152 -0.21 11.90 -23.08
N ASP A 153 -1.24 11.12 -22.75
CA ASP A 153 -2.53 11.61 -22.28
C ASP A 153 -2.61 11.79 -20.77
N GLY A 154 -1.71 11.18 -20.00
CA GLY A 154 -1.78 11.25 -18.55
C GLY A 154 -1.00 10.18 -17.81
N ILE A 155 -1.39 9.95 -16.56
CA ILE A 155 -0.86 8.91 -15.69
C ILE A 155 -1.95 7.90 -15.35
N TYR A 156 -1.58 6.62 -15.36
CA TYR A 156 -2.42 5.49 -14.97
C TYR A 156 -1.74 4.76 -13.81
N PHE A 157 -2.52 4.18 -12.91
CA PHE A 157 -1.99 3.44 -11.76
C PHE A 157 -2.86 2.25 -11.39
N SER A 158 -2.24 1.24 -10.78
CA SER A 158 -2.92 0.01 -10.34
C SER A 158 -2.13 -0.68 -9.23
N SER A 159 -2.83 -1.39 -8.35
CA SER A 159 -2.20 -2.30 -7.36
C SER A 159 -1.42 -3.44 -8.01
N GLU A 160 -1.75 -3.82 -9.24
CA GLU A 160 -1.08 -4.87 -10.01
C GLU A 160 -0.72 -4.36 -11.41
N ALA A 161 0.29 -4.99 -12.02
CA ALA A 161 0.78 -4.62 -13.33
C ALA A 161 -0.20 -4.96 -14.47
N ASN A 162 -0.86 -6.12 -14.38
CA ASN A 162 -1.69 -6.68 -15.45
C ASN A 162 -2.79 -5.73 -15.98
N PRO A 163 -3.59 -5.05 -15.14
CA PRO A 163 -4.59 -4.12 -15.66
C PRO A 163 -3.99 -2.99 -16.51
N LEU A 164 -2.77 -2.51 -16.15
CA LEU A 164 -2.07 -1.48 -16.94
C LEU A 164 -1.49 -2.03 -18.23
N ILE A 165 -0.90 -3.23 -18.18
CA ILE A 165 -0.35 -3.91 -19.38
C ILE A 165 -1.47 -4.13 -20.40
N ASN A 166 -2.61 -4.65 -19.97
CA ASN A 166 -3.76 -4.95 -20.83
C ASN A 166 -4.40 -3.68 -21.38
N LEU A 167 -4.60 -2.66 -20.53
CA LEU A 167 -5.25 -1.40 -20.94
C LEU A 167 -4.41 -0.62 -21.95
N LEU A 168 -3.10 -0.53 -21.69
CA LEU A 168 -2.18 0.31 -22.47
C LEU A 168 -1.41 -0.48 -23.53
N ASN A 169 -1.66 -1.79 -23.64
CA ASN A 169 -0.96 -2.70 -24.55
C ASN A 169 0.57 -2.57 -24.43
N LEU A 170 1.06 -2.58 -23.18
CA LEU A 170 2.47 -2.38 -22.88
C LEU A 170 3.29 -3.61 -23.32
N LYS A 171 4.47 -3.34 -23.85
CA LYS A 171 5.36 -4.38 -24.36
C LYS A 171 6.43 -4.74 -23.34
N LEU A 172 6.77 -6.02 -23.31
CA LEU A 172 7.91 -6.53 -22.55
C LEU A 172 9.21 -6.01 -23.18
N ILE A 173 10.10 -5.50 -22.33
CA ILE A 173 11.46 -5.11 -22.73
C ILE A 173 12.35 -6.35 -22.66
N ASN A 174 12.77 -6.83 -23.82
CA ASN A 174 13.73 -7.93 -23.90
C ASN A 174 15.15 -7.35 -24.04
N ASP A 175 15.75 -6.97 -22.93
CA ASP A 175 17.14 -6.49 -22.88
C ASP A 175 18.01 -7.35 -21.95
N LEU A 176 19.32 -7.28 -22.16
CA LEU A 176 20.30 -8.07 -21.39
C LEU A 176 20.27 -7.69 -19.89
N LYS A 177 20.05 -6.42 -19.56
CA LYS A 177 20.07 -5.94 -18.18
C LYS A 177 18.92 -6.56 -17.37
N ASN A 178 17.67 -6.47 -17.88
CA ASN A 178 16.51 -7.04 -17.22
C ASN A 178 16.60 -8.57 -17.11
N ASN A 179 17.12 -9.23 -18.16
CA ASN A 179 17.31 -10.68 -18.19
C ASN A 179 18.35 -11.13 -17.14
N LEU A 180 19.48 -10.42 -17.02
CA LEU A 180 20.50 -10.72 -16.02
C LEU A 180 19.99 -10.46 -14.60
N GLU A 181 19.30 -9.34 -14.38
CA GLU A 181 18.75 -9.00 -13.09
C GLU A 181 17.73 -10.04 -12.62
N PHE A 182 16.81 -10.45 -13.50
CA PHE A 182 15.87 -11.53 -13.20
C PHE A 182 16.55 -12.87 -12.96
N SER A 183 17.59 -13.20 -13.75
CA SER A 183 18.32 -14.48 -13.59
C SER A 183 19.09 -14.57 -12.26
N VAL A 184 19.57 -13.43 -11.75
CA VAL A 184 20.36 -13.38 -10.50
C VAL A 184 19.45 -13.31 -9.27
N PHE A 185 18.40 -12.47 -9.31
CA PHE A 185 17.59 -12.16 -8.14
C PHE A 185 16.21 -12.83 -8.15
N GLY A 186 15.76 -13.39 -9.29
CA GLY A 186 14.42 -13.91 -9.44
C GLY A 186 13.34 -12.83 -9.62
N TYR A 187 13.72 -11.56 -9.64
CA TYR A 187 12.84 -10.41 -9.87
C TYR A 187 13.60 -9.23 -10.49
N ILE A 188 12.87 -8.25 -10.99
CA ILE A 188 13.42 -6.98 -11.49
C ILE A 188 13.27 -5.92 -10.41
N ASN A 189 14.37 -5.19 -10.13
CA ASN A 189 14.38 -4.20 -9.05
C ASN A 189 13.53 -2.98 -9.39
N SER A 190 12.79 -2.50 -8.37
CA SER A 190 12.06 -1.25 -8.43
C SER A 190 13.00 -0.06 -8.77
N PRO A 191 12.56 0.93 -9.59
CA PRO A 191 11.20 1.11 -10.10
C PRO A 191 10.85 0.32 -11.36
N ASN A 192 11.79 -0.40 -11.96
CA ASN A 192 11.58 -1.12 -13.22
C ASN A 192 10.64 -2.32 -13.03
N THR A 193 10.02 -2.76 -14.13
CA THR A 193 9.10 -3.90 -14.13
C THR A 193 9.38 -4.89 -15.28
N GLY A 194 10.31 -4.56 -16.16
CA GLY A 194 10.55 -5.28 -17.41
C GLY A 194 9.56 -4.93 -18.54
N TYR A 195 8.62 -4.03 -18.32
CA TYR A 195 7.70 -3.52 -19.36
C TYR A 195 7.99 -2.06 -19.69
N GLU A 196 7.79 -1.68 -20.96
CA GLU A 196 7.93 -0.30 -21.41
C GLU A 196 6.95 0.62 -20.70
N ASN A 197 7.44 1.75 -20.19
CA ASN A 197 6.63 2.78 -19.52
C ASN A 197 5.80 2.29 -18.34
N LEU A 198 6.13 1.13 -17.76
CA LEU A 198 5.51 0.62 -16.54
C LEU A 198 6.52 0.61 -15.40
N TYR A 199 6.18 1.24 -14.32
CA TYR A 199 7.05 1.41 -13.16
C TYR A 199 6.34 1.00 -11.87
N LYS A 200 7.09 0.57 -10.88
CA LYS A 200 6.63 0.37 -9.51
C LYS A 200 6.94 1.63 -8.70
N VAL A 201 6.00 2.10 -7.90
CA VAL A 201 6.28 3.19 -6.95
C VAL A 201 7.28 2.69 -5.91
N GLU A 202 8.37 3.43 -5.73
CA GLU A 202 9.44 3.04 -4.79
C GLU A 202 9.00 3.23 -3.34
N PRO A 203 9.53 2.44 -2.39
CA PRO A 203 9.28 2.62 -0.96
C PRO A 203 9.49 4.06 -0.50
N SER A 204 8.69 4.51 0.47
CA SER A 204 8.74 5.87 1.05
C SER A 204 8.63 6.99 0.02
N THR A 205 7.94 6.77 -1.10
CA THR A 205 7.87 7.74 -2.20
C THR A 205 6.43 8.15 -2.47
N TYR A 206 6.24 9.43 -2.75
CA TYR A 206 5.01 9.88 -3.38
C TYR A 206 5.29 10.47 -4.77
N ILE A 207 4.32 10.31 -5.65
CA ILE A 207 4.29 10.91 -6.99
C ILE A 207 3.15 11.91 -6.99
N LYS A 208 3.43 13.15 -7.37
CA LYS A 208 2.42 14.18 -7.61
C LYS A 208 2.28 14.40 -9.10
N ALA A 209 1.08 14.23 -9.62
CA ALA A 209 0.73 14.53 -10.99
C ALA A 209 -0.25 15.69 -11.05
N SER A 210 0.00 16.65 -11.91
CA SER A 210 -0.86 17.80 -12.17
C SER A 210 -0.90 18.13 -13.66
N ILE A 211 -1.97 18.79 -14.11
CA ILE A 211 -2.09 19.19 -15.51
C ILE A 211 -1.83 20.69 -15.62
N LYS A 212 -0.88 21.04 -16.48
CA LYS A 212 -0.56 22.43 -16.83
C LYS A 212 -0.51 22.54 -18.36
N ASN A 213 -1.25 23.49 -18.91
CA ASN A 213 -1.31 23.73 -20.37
C ASN A 213 -1.58 22.43 -21.16
N SER A 214 -2.56 21.64 -20.74
CA SER A 214 -2.94 20.34 -21.33
C SER A 214 -1.81 19.31 -21.36
N LYS A 215 -0.79 19.46 -20.51
CA LYS A 215 0.30 18.49 -20.34
C LYS A 215 0.34 17.99 -18.92
N ILE A 216 0.63 16.69 -18.76
CA ILE A 216 0.87 16.11 -17.45
C ILE A 216 2.26 16.53 -16.93
N CYS A 217 2.29 17.07 -15.72
CA CYS A 217 3.51 17.40 -14.99
C CYS A 217 3.62 16.47 -13.79
N ILE A 218 4.74 15.78 -13.67
CA ILE A 218 4.97 14.78 -12.64
C ILE A 218 6.18 15.19 -11.82
N SER A 219 6.05 15.17 -10.50
CA SER A 219 7.17 15.19 -9.55
C SER A 219 7.14 13.93 -8.70
N LYS A 220 8.32 13.49 -8.28
CA LYS A 220 8.52 12.30 -7.47
C LYS A 220 9.46 12.64 -6.33
N GLU A 221 9.05 12.37 -5.11
CA GLU A 221 9.81 12.73 -3.91
C GLU A 221 9.76 11.61 -2.88
N LYS A 222 10.89 11.36 -2.20
CA LYS A 222 10.96 10.48 -1.03
C LYS A 222 10.61 11.28 0.21
N TYR A 223 9.59 10.85 0.95
CA TYR A 223 9.17 11.48 2.19
C TYR A 223 9.91 10.93 3.42
N TRP A 224 10.60 9.79 3.30
CA TRP A 224 11.42 9.21 4.36
C TRP A 224 12.64 8.50 3.77
N LYS A 225 13.74 8.49 4.53
CA LYS A 225 14.95 7.73 4.25
C LYS A 225 15.44 7.08 5.53
N PRO A 226 16.01 5.86 5.47
CA PRO A 226 16.70 5.26 6.61
C PRO A 226 17.78 6.22 7.13
N ASN A 227 17.91 6.27 8.45
CA ASN A 227 18.97 7.08 9.06
C ASN A 227 20.34 6.45 8.74
N GLU A 228 21.12 7.12 7.88
CA GLU A 228 22.46 6.64 7.46
C GLU A 228 23.44 6.53 8.63
N ARG A 229 23.21 7.24 9.73
CA ARG A 229 24.03 7.16 10.95
C ARG A 229 24.03 5.77 11.62
N ILE A 230 23.08 4.91 11.28
CA ILE A 230 23.05 3.51 11.76
C ILE A 230 24.32 2.76 11.34
N PHE A 231 24.97 3.18 10.25
CA PHE A 231 26.17 2.54 9.70
C PHE A 231 27.47 3.29 10.00
N GLU A 232 27.46 4.30 10.88
CA GLU A 232 28.71 4.97 11.29
C GLU A 232 29.65 3.96 11.95
N LYS A 233 30.79 3.71 11.29
CA LYS A 233 31.87 2.83 11.77
C LYS A 233 32.36 3.33 13.13
N GLY A 234 32.36 2.46 14.14
CA GLY A 234 33.11 2.70 15.35
C GLY A 234 32.43 2.45 16.69
N LYS A 235 31.12 2.14 16.71
CA LYS A 235 30.40 1.90 17.97
C LYS A 235 29.69 0.55 18.03
N ILE A 236 30.27 -0.47 17.39
CA ILE A 236 29.82 -1.85 17.56
C ILE A 236 30.21 -2.30 18.96
N ARG A 237 29.21 -2.49 19.81
CA ARG A 237 29.38 -3.08 21.13
C ARG A 237 28.56 -4.37 21.24
N PRO A 238 28.94 -5.32 22.09
CA PRO A 238 28.13 -6.49 22.37
C PRO A 238 26.73 -6.09 22.87
N PHE A 239 25.71 -6.86 22.52
CA PHE A 239 24.36 -6.68 23.05
C PHE A 239 24.36 -6.91 24.57
N SER A 240 23.74 -6.01 25.30
CA SER A 240 23.46 -6.14 26.71
C SER A 240 22.06 -6.70 26.97
N SER A 241 21.81 -7.18 28.17
CA SER A 241 20.46 -7.61 28.58
C SER A 241 19.43 -6.48 28.45
N LYS A 242 19.86 -5.21 28.61
CA LYS A 242 19.00 -4.04 28.41
C LYS A 242 18.59 -3.88 26.94
N ASP A 243 19.50 -4.12 26.00
CA ASP A 243 19.19 -4.03 24.56
C ASP A 243 18.21 -5.12 24.16
N ILE A 244 18.41 -6.35 24.65
CA ILE A 244 17.48 -7.47 24.42
C ILE A 244 16.07 -7.12 24.92
N LYS A 245 15.96 -6.54 26.12
CA LYS A 245 14.69 -6.11 26.68
C LYS A 245 14.02 -5.05 25.81
N SER A 246 14.78 -4.03 25.40
CA SER A 246 14.25 -2.96 24.54
C SER A 246 13.78 -3.47 23.17
N ILE A 247 14.53 -4.38 22.55
CA ILE A 247 14.14 -5.01 21.28
C ILE A 247 12.84 -5.81 21.46
N LYS A 248 12.74 -6.58 22.56
CA LYS A 248 11.52 -7.33 22.89
C LYS A 248 10.31 -6.42 23.05
N GLU A 249 10.44 -5.29 23.75
CA GLU A 249 9.38 -4.30 23.94
C GLU A 249 8.92 -3.70 22.60
N ILE A 250 9.85 -3.32 21.71
CA ILE A 250 9.55 -2.82 20.37
C ILE A 250 8.83 -3.88 19.54
N LEU A 251 9.24 -5.13 19.59
CA LEU A 251 8.58 -6.23 18.87
C LEU A 251 7.15 -6.46 19.37
N ILE A 252 6.96 -6.46 20.69
CA ILE A 252 5.62 -6.63 21.31
C ILE A 252 4.69 -5.51 20.86
N ASP A 253 5.14 -4.26 20.92
CA ASP A 253 4.38 -3.10 20.49
C ASP A 253 4.02 -3.20 19.00
N SER A 254 5.02 -3.48 18.16
CA SER A 254 4.85 -3.67 16.71
C SER A 254 3.84 -4.79 16.37
N ILE A 255 3.90 -5.92 17.07
CA ILE A 255 2.95 -7.01 16.87
C ILE A 255 1.55 -6.60 17.34
N SER A 256 1.46 -5.98 18.52
CA SER A 256 0.18 -5.57 19.12
C SER A 256 -0.61 -4.63 18.21
N THR A 257 0.04 -3.66 17.60
CA THR A 257 -0.60 -2.70 16.69
C THR A 257 -1.08 -3.36 15.39
N ARG A 258 -0.37 -4.37 14.90
CA ARG A 258 -0.73 -5.14 13.69
C ARG A 258 -1.80 -6.20 13.93
N MET A 259 -2.20 -6.42 15.19
CA MET A 259 -3.31 -7.33 15.55
C MET A 259 -4.66 -6.61 15.65
N ILE A 260 -4.75 -5.36 15.26
CA ILE A 260 -6.03 -4.62 15.19
C ILE A 260 -6.78 -5.09 13.95
N SER A 261 -7.94 -5.74 14.16
CA SER A 261 -8.78 -6.25 13.08
C SER A 261 -10.18 -6.51 13.59
N ASP A 262 -11.19 -6.25 12.75
CA ASP A 262 -12.60 -6.60 13.02
C ASP A 262 -12.98 -7.98 12.46
N VAL A 263 -12.01 -8.68 11.85
CA VAL A 263 -12.14 -10.05 11.33
C VAL A 263 -11.11 -10.97 11.98
N PRO A 264 -11.31 -12.31 11.96
CA PRO A 264 -10.34 -13.26 12.49
C PRO A 264 -8.97 -13.09 11.86
N LEU A 265 -7.92 -13.14 12.69
CA LEU A 265 -6.52 -13.09 12.27
C LEU A 265 -5.89 -14.47 12.36
N GLY A 266 -5.02 -14.77 11.37
CA GLY A 266 -4.17 -15.93 11.35
C GLY A 266 -2.69 -15.57 11.21
N LEU A 267 -1.82 -16.49 11.61
CA LEU A 267 -0.38 -16.37 11.47
C LEU A 267 0.14 -17.45 10.52
N PHE A 268 0.85 -17.04 9.47
CA PHE A 268 1.67 -17.98 8.72
C PHE A 268 2.90 -18.38 9.56
N LEU A 269 2.95 -19.65 9.94
CA LEU A 269 4.00 -20.21 10.77
C LEU A 269 4.87 -21.17 9.93
N SER A 270 6.16 -20.86 9.84
CA SER A 270 7.19 -21.74 9.28
C SER A 270 8.12 -22.23 10.39
N SER A 271 9.08 -23.10 10.08
CA SER A 271 10.18 -23.46 10.99
C SER A 271 11.16 -22.31 11.27
N GLY A 272 10.99 -21.17 10.59
CA GLY A 272 11.86 -20.01 10.71
C GLY A 272 11.81 -19.32 12.07
N ILE A 273 12.94 -18.76 12.49
CA ILE A 273 13.08 -18.06 13.78
C ILE A 273 12.07 -16.89 13.89
N ASP A 274 11.88 -16.13 12.83
CA ASP A 274 11.05 -14.92 12.84
C ASP A 274 9.58 -15.25 13.12
N SER A 275 8.99 -16.19 12.37
CA SER A 275 7.59 -16.59 12.53
C SER A 275 7.35 -17.25 13.88
N SER A 276 8.30 -18.07 14.34
CA SER A 276 8.25 -18.73 15.66
C SER A 276 8.35 -17.72 16.80
N LEU A 277 9.23 -16.71 16.67
CA LEU A 277 9.33 -15.61 17.65
C LEU A 277 8.02 -14.81 17.75
N ILE A 278 7.42 -14.46 16.60
CA ILE A 278 6.13 -13.77 16.57
C ILE A 278 5.06 -14.60 17.29
N ALA A 279 4.95 -15.91 16.98
CA ALA A 279 4.01 -16.82 17.64
C ALA A 279 4.21 -16.86 19.16
N CYS A 280 5.47 -16.98 19.60
CA CYS A 280 5.82 -16.99 21.02
C CYS A 280 5.46 -15.66 21.73
N LEU A 281 5.71 -14.52 21.10
CA LEU A 281 5.39 -13.21 21.67
C LEU A 281 3.89 -13.01 21.77
N ILE A 282 3.12 -13.37 20.75
CA ILE A 282 1.65 -13.32 20.79
C ILE A 282 1.10 -14.16 21.95
N LYS A 283 1.60 -15.38 22.10
CA LYS A 283 1.10 -16.30 23.13
C LYS A 283 1.55 -15.92 24.53
N LYS A 284 2.86 -15.65 24.74
CA LYS A 284 3.43 -15.49 26.06
C LYS A 284 3.32 -14.06 26.61
N GLU A 285 3.45 -13.04 25.75
CA GLU A 285 3.52 -11.66 26.18
C GLU A 285 2.16 -10.94 26.00
N LEU A 286 1.46 -11.18 24.88
CA LEU A 286 0.16 -10.59 24.63
C LEU A 286 -1.00 -11.43 25.20
N ASN A 287 -0.72 -12.67 25.63
CA ASN A 287 -1.71 -13.63 26.13
C ASN A 287 -2.91 -13.81 25.18
N ARG A 288 -2.64 -13.83 23.87
CA ARG A 288 -3.66 -14.01 22.83
C ARG A 288 -3.52 -15.38 22.16
N ASN A 289 -4.64 -15.93 21.72
CA ASN A 289 -4.65 -17.10 20.85
C ASN A 289 -4.75 -16.61 19.41
N ILE A 290 -4.01 -17.27 18.52
CA ILE A 290 -4.03 -17.01 17.08
C ILE A 290 -4.00 -18.36 16.36
N GLU A 291 -4.76 -18.48 15.28
CA GLU A 291 -4.70 -19.65 14.41
C GLU A 291 -3.41 -19.58 13.57
N ALA A 292 -2.66 -20.67 13.55
CA ALA A 292 -1.44 -20.78 12.77
C ALA A 292 -1.67 -21.65 11.54
N PHE A 293 -1.11 -21.20 10.41
CA PHE A 293 -1.19 -21.89 9.13
C PHE A 293 0.21 -22.21 8.63
N THR A 294 0.44 -23.49 8.30
CA THR A 294 1.72 -23.97 7.77
C THR A 294 1.49 -24.64 6.43
N VAL A 295 2.33 -24.35 5.45
CA VAL A 295 2.32 -25.02 4.15
C VAL A 295 3.16 -26.29 4.28
N LYS A 296 2.54 -27.43 3.96
CA LYS A 296 3.20 -28.72 3.93
C LYS A 296 3.44 -29.16 2.49
N PHE A 297 4.64 -29.64 2.21
CA PHE A 297 5.01 -30.25 0.93
C PHE A 297 5.02 -31.77 1.01
N ASP A 298 4.73 -32.44 -0.11
CA ASP A 298 4.82 -33.89 -0.17
C ASP A 298 6.27 -34.35 0.09
N LYS A 299 6.41 -35.49 0.79
CA LYS A 299 7.68 -36.05 1.33
C LYS A 299 8.82 -36.22 0.32
N ASN A 300 8.59 -36.03 -0.97
CA ASN A 300 9.59 -36.15 -2.04
C ASN A 300 10.24 -34.81 -2.41
N LEU A 301 9.88 -33.71 -1.80
CA LEU A 301 10.51 -32.39 -2.00
C LEU A 301 11.48 -32.09 -0.85
N VAL A 302 12.67 -31.64 -1.19
CA VAL A 302 13.88 -31.59 -0.36
C VAL A 302 13.79 -30.67 0.88
N HIS A 303 12.73 -29.88 1.04
CA HIS A 303 12.52 -28.98 2.19
C HIS A 303 11.06 -28.98 2.64
N ASP A 304 10.74 -29.85 3.60
CA ASP A 304 9.47 -29.78 4.33
C ASP A 304 9.71 -29.05 5.66
N GLU A 305 9.26 -27.80 5.74
CA GLU A 305 9.37 -26.97 6.96
C GLU A 305 8.20 -27.19 7.93
N SER A 306 7.37 -28.20 7.72
CA SER A 306 6.20 -28.48 8.57
C SER A 306 6.52 -29.28 9.84
N GLU A 307 7.73 -29.85 9.94
CA GLU A 307 8.18 -30.56 11.15
C GLU A 307 8.89 -29.54 12.08
N ILE A 308 8.11 -28.91 12.95
CA ILE A 308 8.61 -28.01 14.01
C ILE A 308 8.37 -28.68 15.35
#